data_96aaadc3b943f3684b424f8df06bc1cf
#
_entry.id   96aaadc3b943f3684b424f8df06bc1cf
#
_cell.length_a   1.000
_cell.length_b   1.000
_cell.length_c   1.000
_cell.angle_alpha   90.00
_cell.angle_beta   90.00
_cell.angle_gamma   90.00
#
_symmetry.space_group_name_H-M   'P 1'
#
loop_
_entity.id
_entity.type
_entity.pdbx_description
1 polymer ?
#
loop_
_entity_poly.entity_id
_entity_poly.type
_entity_poly.pdbx_seq_one_letter_code
_entity_poly.pdbx_strand_id
1 'polypeptide(L)' 'LRIDLPQRNAEVYVDGYFVGTVDNFDGVAQQANIEAGPHQIEIRSPEFETIQFSVNVEPGRTITYRGSMREAHS' A
#
# COMPACT_ATOMS: atom_id res chain seq x y z
N LEU A 1 -7.65 -1.04 4.22
CA LEU A 1 -6.61 -0.19 3.62
C LEU A 1 -6.88 -0.01 2.14
N ARG A 2 -6.83 1.21 1.70
CA ARG A 2 -7.01 1.56 0.29
C ARG A 2 -5.79 2.38 -0.15
N ILE A 3 -5.26 2.07 -1.30
CA ILE A 3 -4.08 2.75 -1.85
C ILE A 3 -4.44 3.38 -3.18
N ASP A 4 -4.27 4.69 -3.28
CA ASP A 4 -4.59 5.46 -4.49
C ASP A 4 -3.30 6.06 -5.05
N LEU A 5 -2.66 5.32 -5.94
CA LEU A 5 -1.43 5.71 -6.62
C LEU A 5 -1.58 5.51 -8.12
N PRO A 6 -0.93 6.36 -8.95
CA PRO A 6 -0.94 6.15 -10.39
C PRO A 6 -0.16 4.90 -10.82
N GLN A 7 0.78 4.42 -10.01
CA GLN A 7 1.56 3.22 -10.30
C GLN A 7 0.79 1.97 -9.87
N ARG A 8 -0.14 1.55 -10.70
CA ARG A 8 -1.11 0.49 -10.37
C ARG A 8 -0.49 -0.89 -10.22
N ASN A 9 0.65 -1.13 -10.83
CA ASN A 9 1.35 -2.40 -10.76
C ASN A 9 2.42 -2.46 -9.67
N ALA A 10 2.54 -1.42 -8.87
CA ALA A 10 3.47 -1.44 -7.74
C ALA A 10 3.09 -2.51 -6.74
N GLU A 11 4.08 -3.12 -6.12
CA GLU A 11 3.88 -4.19 -5.15
C GLU A 11 3.68 -3.62 -3.76
N VAL A 12 2.74 -4.21 -3.02
CA VAL A 12 2.41 -3.78 -1.67
C VAL A 12 2.83 -4.86 -0.68
N TYR A 13 3.58 -4.46 0.33
CA TYR A 13 4.03 -5.33 1.41
C TYR A 13 3.49 -4.83 2.74
N VAL A 14 3.03 -5.74 3.56
CA VAL A 14 2.57 -5.44 4.93
C VAL A 14 3.44 -6.24 5.88
N ASP A 15 4.13 -5.55 6.79
CA ASP A 15 5.04 -6.15 7.77
C ASP A 15 6.09 -7.05 7.10
N GLY A 16 6.52 -6.68 5.89
CA GLY A 16 7.52 -7.44 5.15
C GLY A 16 6.97 -8.55 4.27
N TYR A 17 5.66 -8.77 4.26
CA TYR A 17 5.03 -9.82 3.47
C TYR A 17 4.30 -9.24 2.26
N PHE A 18 4.50 -9.83 1.11
CA PHE A 18 3.80 -9.42 -0.11
C PHE A 18 2.31 -9.76 0.00
N VAL A 19 1.46 -8.76 -0.22
CA VAL A 19 0.01 -8.92 -0.11
C VAL A 19 -0.75 -8.61 -1.39
N GLY A 20 -0.09 -8.06 -2.40
CA GLY A 20 -0.72 -7.78 -3.69
C GLY A 20 -0.12 -6.55 -4.34
N THR A 21 -0.84 -6.00 -5.31
CA THR A 21 -0.42 -4.79 -6.01
C THR A 21 -1.34 -3.63 -5.67
N VAL A 22 -0.92 -2.41 -6.03
CA VAL A 22 -1.74 -1.21 -5.80
C VAL A 22 -3.12 -1.36 -6.43
N ASP A 23 -3.21 -1.99 -7.59
CA ASP A 23 -4.47 -2.21 -8.27
C ASP A 23 -5.43 -3.06 -7.42
N ASN A 24 -4.91 -3.99 -6.64
CA ASN A 24 -5.70 -4.82 -5.73
C ASN A 24 -6.27 -4.05 -4.55
N PHE A 25 -5.73 -2.87 -4.24
CA PHE A 25 -6.14 -2.07 -3.09
C PHE A 25 -6.96 -0.85 -3.46
N ASP A 26 -7.27 -0.66 -4.74
CA ASP A 26 -7.96 0.54 -5.21
C ASP A 26 -9.47 0.35 -5.32
N GLY A 27 -9.96 -0.86 -5.34
CA GLY A 27 -11.38 -1.15 -5.50
C GLY A 27 -12.12 -1.35 -4.19
N VAL A 28 -13.42 -1.11 -4.21
CA VAL A 28 -14.28 -1.33 -3.04
C VAL A 28 -14.27 -2.81 -2.64
N ALA A 29 -14.11 -3.70 -3.62
CA ALA A 29 -14.12 -5.14 -3.39
C ALA A 29 -12.72 -5.70 -3.09
N GLN A 30 -11.70 -4.89 -3.16
CA GLN A 30 -10.30 -5.32 -3.07
C GLN A 30 -9.67 -4.84 -1.77
N GLN A 31 -10.22 -5.24 -0.66
CA GLN A 31 -9.66 -4.90 0.64
C GLN A 31 -8.80 -6.04 1.15
N ALA A 32 -7.55 -5.74 1.47
CA ALA A 32 -6.70 -6.70 2.13
C ALA A 32 -7.21 -6.93 3.55
N ASN A 33 -7.26 -8.18 3.96
CA ASN A 33 -7.59 -8.52 5.34
C ASN A 33 -6.36 -8.27 6.21
N ILE A 34 -6.23 -7.03 6.67
CA ILE A 34 -5.15 -6.64 7.55
C ILE A 34 -5.70 -6.62 8.97
N GLU A 35 -5.00 -7.28 9.89
CA GLU A 35 -5.41 -7.32 11.28
C GLU A 35 -5.41 -5.92 11.89
N ALA A 36 -6.28 -5.70 12.86
CA ALA A 36 -6.31 -4.44 13.59
C ALA A 36 -4.98 -4.25 14.34
N GLY A 37 -4.55 -2.99 14.43
CA GLY A 37 -3.33 -2.62 15.12
C GLY A 37 -2.31 -1.95 14.21
N PRO A 38 -1.09 -1.71 14.71
CA PRO A 38 -0.05 -1.04 13.93
C PRO A 38 0.57 -1.99 12.90
N HIS A 39 0.75 -1.49 11.69
CA HIS A 39 1.40 -2.23 10.61
C HIS A 39 2.35 -1.32 9.84
N GLN A 40 3.42 -1.91 9.31
CA GLN A 40 4.35 -1.25 8.43
C GLN A 40 3.97 -1.56 7.00
N ILE A 41 3.73 -0.52 6.21
CA ILE A 41 3.36 -0.67 4.81
C ILE A 41 4.56 -0.26 3.94
N GLU A 42 4.81 -1.04 2.91
CA GLU A 42 5.87 -0.75 1.96
C GLU A 42 5.32 -0.94 0.55
N ILE A 43 5.59 0.03 -0.33
CA ILE A 43 5.14 -0.02 -1.72
C ILE A 43 6.38 0.07 -2.60
N ARG A 44 6.57 -0.92 -3.47
CA ARG A 44 7.75 -1.05 -4.32
C ARG A 44 7.37 -1.11 -5.80
N SER A 45 8.14 -0.41 -6.61
CA SER A 45 8.07 -0.53 -8.07
C SER A 45 9.48 -0.37 -8.64
N PRO A 46 9.84 -1.12 -9.72
CA PRO A 46 11.23 -1.17 -10.20
C PRO A 46 11.84 0.17 -10.58
N GLU A 47 11.04 1.10 -11.07
CA GLU A 47 11.54 2.39 -11.56
C GLU A 47 11.29 3.53 -10.58
N PHE A 48 10.84 3.22 -9.38
CA PHE A 48 10.43 4.23 -8.41
C PHE A 48 11.07 3.98 -7.05
N GLU A 49 11.18 5.04 -6.27
CA GLU A 49 11.63 4.92 -4.89
C GLU A 49 10.59 4.20 -4.06
N THR A 50 11.04 3.33 -3.17
CA THR A 50 10.16 2.59 -2.26
C THR A 50 9.48 3.55 -1.29
N ILE A 51 8.18 3.39 -1.12
CA ILE A 51 7.41 4.13 -0.13
C ILE A 51 7.27 3.26 1.11
N GLN A 52 7.54 3.84 2.28
CA GLN A 52 7.36 3.16 3.56
C GLN A 52 6.60 4.08 4.50
N PHE A 53 5.59 3.53 5.16
CA PHE A 53 4.85 4.28 6.18
C PHE A 53 4.21 3.31 7.17
N SER A 54 3.86 3.82 8.34
CA SER A 54 3.17 3.03 9.36
C SER A 54 1.72 3.45 9.41
N VAL A 55 0.83 2.48 9.60
CA VAL A 55 -0.59 2.73 9.78
C VAL A 55 -1.06 2.03 11.03
N ASN A 56 -2.07 2.59 11.67
CA ASN A 56 -2.77 1.94 12.76
C ASN A 56 -4.17 1.57 12.26
N VAL A 57 -4.39 0.29 11.99
CA VAL A 57 -5.66 -0.19 11.45
C VAL A 57 -6.66 -0.37 12.57
N GLU A 58 -7.78 0.33 12.46
CA GLU A 58 -8.88 0.21 13.42
C GLU A 58 -10.01 -0.61 12.81
N PRO A 59 -10.65 -1.49 13.59
CA PRO A 59 -11.79 -2.28 13.11
C PRO A 59 -12.92 -1.37 12.60
N GLY A 60 -13.43 -1.71 11.43
CA GLY A 60 -14.53 -0.96 10.84
C GLY A 60 -14.16 0.34 10.17
N ARG A 61 -12.88 0.69 10.12
CA ARG A 61 -12.40 1.91 9.46
C ARG A 61 -11.55 1.59 8.25
N THR A 62 -11.74 2.35 7.19
CA THR A 62 -10.91 2.26 5.99
C THR A 62 -9.92 3.41 5.98
N ILE A 63 -8.65 3.08 5.88
CA ILE A 63 -7.58 4.06 5.75
C ILE A 63 -7.22 4.17 4.27
N THR A 64 -7.21 5.39 3.73
CA THR A 64 -6.83 5.64 2.35
C THR A 64 -5.48 6.35 2.31
N TYR A 65 -4.53 5.77 1.60
CA TYR A 65 -3.25 6.42 1.29
C TYR A 65 -3.30 6.96 -0.12
N ARG A 66 -3.03 8.24 -0.27
CA ARG A 66 -2.97 8.92 -1.57
C ARG A 66 -1.60 9.52 -1.77
N GLY A 67 -1.12 9.44 -2.99
CA GLY A 67 0.15 10.05 -3.31
C GLY A 67 0.61 9.64 -4.69
N SER A 68 1.90 9.80 -4.92
CA SER A 68 2.56 9.32 -6.12
C SER A 68 3.95 8.86 -5.74
N MET A 69 4.45 7.86 -6.45
CA MET A 69 5.82 7.39 -6.25
C MET A 69 6.78 8.33 -6.99
N ARG A 70 7.95 8.54 -6.40
CA ARG A 70 9.01 9.31 -7.05
C ARG A 70 9.85 8.38 -7.89
N GLU A 71 10.27 8.86 -9.05
CA GLU A 71 11.21 8.09 -9.86
C GLU A 71 12.52 7.93 -9.12
N ALA A 72 13.06 6.71 -9.15
CA ALA A 72 14.38 6.46 -8.61
C ALA A 72 15.41 6.96 -9.62
N HIS A 73 16.34 7.81 -9.16
CA HIS A 73 17.44 8.25 -9.98
C HIS A 73 18.65 7.37 -9.70
N SER A 74 19.17 6.82 -10.74
CA SER A 74 20.40 6.06 -10.65
C SER A 74 21.61 6.98 -10.83
#